data_dde457046688e08a013f91a4ea7af156
#
_entry.id   dde457046688e08a013f91a4ea7af156
#
_cell.length_a   1.000
_cell.length_b   1.000
_cell.length_c   1.000
_cell.angle_alpha   90.00
_cell.angle_beta   90.00
_cell.angle_gamma   90.00
#
_symmetry.space_group_name_H-M   'P 1'
#
loop_
_entity.id
_entity.type
_entity.pdbx_description
1 polymer ?
#
loop_
_entity_poly.entity_id
_entity_poly.type
_entity_poly.pdbx_seq_one_letter_code
_entity_poly.pdbx_strand_id
1 'polypeptide(L)'
;KNQNRYTATQMYHPLIADPVKNDVDQKSCMLLTGSNASGKSTFLKMVALNALLAQSICTVCADFYQAAFYRIYSSMALRDSLSEGDSYFIVEIKSMKRIFDAVKASDIPVLCTIDEVLRGTNTAERIGASTELLKALSKQGVLCFAATHDMELTNYLKDIYDNYHFEEMVDGDQISFPYRLVNGPSRGRNAIRLLEAFGFDREITDNAHRLAEKLTGEQT
;
A
#
# COMPACT_ATOMS: atom_id res chain seq x y z
N LYS A 1 29.06 2.85 -1.20
CA LYS A 1 27.73 3.44 -0.82
C LYS A 1 26.70 2.43 -1.30
N ASN A 2 26.14 1.62 -0.42
CA ASN A 2 25.03 0.73 -0.77
C ASN A 2 23.86 1.62 -1.19
N GLN A 3 23.53 1.58 -2.47
CA GLN A 3 22.31 2.23 -2.96
C GLN A 3 21.16 1.42 -2.40
N ASN A 4 20.32 2.06 -1.60
CA ASN A 4 19.06 1.50 -1.10
C ASN A 4 18.08 1.41 -2.29
N ARG A 5 18.23 0.34 -3.10
CA ARG A 5 17.49 0.15 -4.34
C ARG A 5 16.89 -1.24 -4.39
N TYR A 6 15.68 -1.33 -4.88
CA TYR A 6 14.97 -2.57 -5.14
C TYR A 6 14.52 -2.58 -6.61
N THR A 7 15.13 -3.43 -7.41
CA THR A 7 14.81 -3.57 -8.83
C THR A 7 14.43 -5.01 -9.12
N ALA A 8 13.30 -5.23 -9.75
CA ALA A 8 12.86 -6.53 -10.22
C ALA A 8 12.04 -6.39 -11.51
N THR A 9 12.21 -7.31 -12.45
CA THR A 9 11.38 -7.38 -13.65
C THR A 9 10.56 -8.66 -13.65
N GLN A 10 9.32 -8.56 -14.10
CA GLN A 10 8.37 -9.67 -14.17
C GLN A 10 8.24 -10.41 -12.82
N MET A 11 8.27 -9.66 -11.72
CA MET A 11 8.14 -10.20 -10.38
C MET A 11 6.71 -10.64 -10.09
N TYR A 12 6.56 -11.77 -9.42
CA TYR A 12 5.25 -12.33 -9.08
C TYR A 12 5.20 -12.92 -7.67
N HIS A 13 3.99 -13.10 -7.18
CA HIS A 13 3.75 -13.63 -5.84
C HIS A 13 3.87 -15.16 -5.84
N PRO A 14 4.75 -15.76 -5.01
CA PRO A 14 5.07 -17.18 -5.08
C PRO A 14 3.91 -18.14 -4.77
N LEU A 15 2.87 -17.66 -4.09
CA LEU A 15 1.72 -18.48 -3.67
C LEU A 15 0.47 -18.30 -4.55
N ILE A 16 0.58 -17.63 -5.70
CA ILE A 16 -0.53 -17.47 -6.65
C ILE A 16 -0.26 -18.32 -7.87
N ALA A 17 -1.22 -19.15 -8.28
CA ALA A 17 -1.07 -20.10 -9.37
C ALA A 17 -0.86 -19.42 -10.73
N ASP A 18 -1.66 -18.41 -11.04
CA ASP A 18 -1.56 -17.61 -12.28
C ASP A 18 -1.34 -16.13 -11.94
N PRO A 19 -0.13 -15.77 -11.47
CA PRO A 19 0.13 -14.44 -10.98
C PRO A 19 0.31 -13.42 -12.11
N VAL A 20 -0.28 -12.26 -11.96
CA VAL A 20 0.09 -11.11 -12.80
C VAL A 20 1.47 -10.64 -12.38
N LYS A 21 2.37 -10.57 -13.35
CA LYS A 21 3.75 -10.13 -13.15
C LYS A 21 3.85 -8.60 -13.21
N ASN A 22 4.65 -8.02 -12.32
CA ASN A 22 4.88 -6.58 -12.25
C ASN A 22 6.37 -6.26 -12.20
N ASP A 23 6.73 -5.11 -12.78
CA ASP A 23 8.08 -4.55 -12.70
C ASP A 23 8.16 -3.56 -11.55
N VAL A 24 9.29 -3.55 -10.86
CA VAL A 24 9.59 -2.64 -9.75
C VAL A 24 10.98 -2.07 -9.95
N ASP A 25 11.13 -0.75 -9.91
CA ASP A 25 12.44 -0.09 -9.86
C ASP A 25 12.36 1.08 -8.87
N GLN A 26 12.67 0.78 -7.61
CA GLN A 26 12.54 1.75 -6.53
C GLN A 26 13.89 2.11 -5.91
N LYS A 27 14.14 3.42 -5.82
CA LYS A 27 15.25 4.04 -5.09
C LYS A 27 14.77 4.90 -3.92
N SER A 28 13.50 5.21 -3.92
CA SER A 28 12.75 5.99 -2.94
C SER A 28 11.58 5.17 -2.39
N CYS A 29 10.90 5.68 -1.39
CA CYS A 29 9.70 5.05 -0.87
C CYS A 29 8.56 5.07 -1.90
N MET A 30 7.69 4.06 -1.86
CA MET A 30 6.53 3.91 -2.75
C MET A 30 5.24 4.07 -1.98
N LEU A 31 4.31 4.85 -2.51
CA LEU A 31 2.94 4.94 -2.02
C LEU A 31 1.98 4.32 -3.04
N LEU A 32 1.25 3.30 -2.61
CA LEU A 32 0.29 2.56 -3.42
C LEU A 32 -1.14 2.97 -3.09
N THR A 33 -1.89 3.35 -4.11
CA THR A 33 -3.31 3.67 -3.99
C THR A 33 -4.17 2.72 -4.83
N GLY A 34 -5.49 2.76 -4.63
CA GLY A 34 -6.47 1.91 -5.30
C GLY A 34 -7.50 1.37 -4.33
N SER A 35 -8.58 0.80 -4.89
CA SER A 35 -9.67 0.23 -4.10
C SER A 35 -9.25 -1.02 -3.30
N ASN A 36 -10.11 -1.44 -2.37
CA ASN A 36 -10.00 -2.75 -1.77
C ASN A 36 -10.14 -3.82 -2.85
N ALA A 37 -9.43 -4.94 -2.74
CA ALA A 37 -9.34 -6.01 -3.75
C ALA A 37 -8.54 -5.67 -5.02
N SER A 38 -8.03 -4.44 -5.22
CA SER A 38 -7.22 -4.09 -6.40
C SER A 38 -5.83 -4.76 -6.46
N GLY A 39 -5.38 -5.42 -5.38
CA GLY A 39 -4.11 -6.13 -5.32
C GLY A 39 -3.00 -5.47 -4.51
N LYS A 40 -3.23 -4.33 -3.85
CA LYS A 40 -2.23 -3.61 -3.03
C LYS A 40 -1.54 -4.50 -2.00
N SER A 41 -2.32 -5.16 -1.15
CA SER A 41 -1.79 -6.05 -0.10
C SER A 41 -1.01 -7.23 -0.67
N THR A 42 -1.46 -7.78 -1.80
CA THR A 42 -0.79 -8.86 -2.52
C THR A 42 0.56 -8.41 -3.07
N PHE A 43 0.61 -7.20 -3.64
CA PHE A 43 1.85 -6.61 -4.13
C PHE A 43 2.85 -6.35 -3.00
N LEU A 44 2.43 -5.79 -1.88
CA LEU A 44 3.29 -5.60 -0.71
C LEU A 44 3.88 -6.92 -0.20
N LYS A 45 3.06 -7.96 -0.13
CA LYS A 45 3.52 -9.33 0.23
C LYS A 45 4.51 -9.86 -0.81
N MET A 46 4.24 -9.66 -2.11
CA MET A 46 5.13 -10.06 -3.20
C MET A 46 6.52 -9.43 -3.04
N VAL A 47 6.60 -8.13 -2.76
CA VAL A 47 7.87 -7.41 -2.53
C VAL A 47 8.61 -7.99 -1.32
N ALA A 48 7.95 -8.14 -0.18
CA ALA A 48 8.56 -8.64 1.04
C ALA A 48 9.02 -10.10 0.91
N LEU A 49 8.20 -10.95 0.30
CA LEU A 49 8.53 -12.38 0.12
C LEU A 49 9.68 -12.58 -0.84
N ASN A 50 9.75 -11.87 -1.97
CA ASN A 50 10.88 -11.97 -2.89
C ASN A 50 12.19 -11.48 -2.25
N ALA A 51 12.15 -10.40 -1.47
CA ALA A 51 13.33 -9.97 -0.70
C ALA A 51 13.77 -11.02 0.32
N LEU A 52 12.82 -11.67 1.01
CA LEU A 52 13.10 -12.73 1.97
C LEU A 52 13.70 -13.97 1.28
N LEU A 53 13.13 -14.43 0.18
CA LEU A 53 13.61 -15.57 -0.60
C LEU A 53 15.02 -15.31 -1.16
N ALA A 54 15.27 -14.10 -1.70
CA ALA A 54 16.58 -13.72 -2.19
C ALA A 54 17.67 -13.83 -1.11
N GLN A 55 17.35 -13.40 0.11
CA GLN A 55 18.32 -13.35 1.21
C GLN A 55 18.49 -14.68 1.93
N SER A 56 17.48 -15.56 1.93
CA SER A 56 17.50 -16.83 2.67
C SER A 56 17.96 -18.01 1.83
N ILE A 57 17.50 -18.11 0.59
CA ILE A 57 17.78 -19.26 -0.29
C ILE A 57 18.31 -18.89 -1.67
N CYS A 58 18.71 -17.62 -1.87
CA CYS A 58 19.26 -17.10 -3.12
C CYS A 58 18.36 -17.35 -4.35
N THR A 59 17.04 -17.28 -4.15
CA THR A 59 16.04 -17.53 -5.19
C THR A 59 14.99 -16.42 -5.16
N VAL A 60 14.43 -16.10 -6.32
CA VAL A 60 13.36 -15.09 -6.47
C VAL A 60 12.32 -15.55 -7.48
N CYS A 61 11.13 -15.03 -7.37
CA CYS A 61 10.05 -15.18 -8.35
C CYS A 61 10.03 -13.95 -9.27
N ALA A 62 11.05 -13.81 -10.11
CA ALA A 62 11.23 -12.72 -11.06
C ALA A 62 12.20 -13.13 -12.16
N ASP A 63 12.14 -12.47 -13.33
CA ASP A 63 13.12 -12.70 -14.43
C ASP A 63 14.45 -11.99 -14.13
N PHE A 64 14.41 -10.86 -13.43
CA PHE A 64 15.59 -10.14 -12.94
C PHE A 64 15.31 -9.61 -11.53
N TYR A 65 16.34 -9.63 -10.67
CA TYR A 65 16.28 -9.09 -9.33
C TYR A 65 17.61 -8.51 -8.88
N GLN A 66 17.59 -7.29 -8.37
CA GLN A 66 18.73 -6.63 -7.76
C GLN A 66 18.26 -5.76 -6.59
N ALA A 67 18.72 -6.06 -5.40
CA ALA A 67 18.41 -5.29 -4.20
C ALA A 67 19.55 -5.31 -3.20
N ALA A 68 19.49 -4.40 -2.21
CA ALA A 68 20.35 -4.46 -1.04
C ALA A 68 19.95 -5.63 -0.13
N PHE A 69 20.82 -5.99 0.81
CA PHE A 69 20.42 -6.81 1.95
C PHE A 69 19.66 -5.96 2.95
N TYR A 70 18.45 -6.40 3.29
CA TYR A 70 17.53 -5.66 4.15
C TYR A 70 17.23 -6.39 5.45
N ARG A 71 17.00 -5.64 6.52
CA ARG A 71 16.11 -6.09 7.58
C ARG A 71 14.68 -5.83 7.12
N ILE A 72 13.87 -6.87 7.05
CA ILE A 72 12.51 -6.81 6.50
C ILE A 72 11.51 -6.72 7.64
N TYR A 73 10.66 -5.70 7.61
CA TYR A 73 9.56 -5.49 8.54
C TYR A 73 8.26 -5.30 7.80
N SER A 74 7.15 -5.75 8.41
CA SER A 74 5.82 -5.53 7.86
C SER A 74 4.83 -5.08 8.93
N SER A 75 3.91 -4.21 8.55
CA SER A 75 2.69 -3.87 9.29
C SER A 75 1.52 -4.16 8.36
N MET A 76 1.03 -5.41 8.37
CA MET A 76 0.03 -5.91 7.43
C MET A 76 -0.88 -6.90 8.12
N ALA A 77 -2.17 -6.88 7.73
CA ALA A 77 -3.17 -7.86 8.19
C ALA A 77 -3.19 -8.05 9.71
N LEU A 78 -3.04 -6.96 10.44
CA LEU A 78 -3.12 -6.97 11.89
C LEU A 78 -4.51 -7.43 12.31
N ARG A 79 -4.60 -8.18 13.40
CA ARG A 79 -5.85 -8.68 13.99
C ARG A 79 -5.92 -8.20 15.44
N ASP A 80 -7.13 -8.06 15.96
CA ASP A 80 -7.33 -7.81 17.37
C ASP A 80 -6.65 -8.89 18.21
N SER A 81 -5.89 -8.47 19.20
CA SER A 81 -5.29 -9.39 20.17
C SER A 81 -6.27 -9.58 21.34
N LEU A 82 -7.23 -10.50 21.16
CA LEU A 82 -8.20 -10.82 22.21
C LEU A 82 -7.52 -11.29 23.50
N SER A 83 -6.33 -11.88 23.41
CA SER A 83 -5.56 -12.37 24.55
C SER A 83 -4.87 -11.27 25.36
N GLU A 84 -4.54 -10.13 24.73
CA GLU A 84 -3.86 -9.00 25.38
C GLU A 84 -4.80 -7.83 25.69
N GLY A 85 -6.08 -7.89 25.26
CA GLY A 85 -7.05 -6.82 25.44
C GLY A 85 -6.77 -5.56 24.61
N ASP A 86 -5.83 -5.61 23.67
CA ASP A 86 -5.50 -4.50 22.79
C ASP A 86 -6.54 -4.35 21.68
N SER A 87 -7.02 -3.14 21.51
CA SER A 87 -7.83 -2.80 20.34
C SER A 87 -6.97 -2.83 19.06
N TYR A 88 -7.60 -3.05 17.91
CA TYR A 88 -6.96 -3.02 16.59
C TYR A 88 -6.03 -1.79 16.41
N PHE A 89 -6.49 -0.62 16.82
CA PHE A 89 -5.72 0.62 16.73
C PHE A 89 -4.42 0.61 17.56
N ILE A 90 -4.47 0.07 18.78
CA ILE A 90 -3.27 -0.07 19.63
C ILE A 90 -2.27 -1.03 19.01
N VAL A 91 -2.74 -2.12 18.40
CA VAL A 91 -1.87 -3.08 17.69
C VAL A 91 -1.18 -2.41 16.50
N GLU A 92 -1.88 -1.57 15.73
CA GLU A 92 -1.29 -0.78 14.66
C GLU A 92 -0.18 0.16 15.17
N ILE A 93 -0.44 0.92 16.24
CA ILE A 93 0.54 1.82 16.85
C ILE A 93 1.77 1.04 17.34
N LYS A 94 1.58 -0.08 18.02
CA LYS A 94 2.68 -0.94 18.48
C LYS A 94 3.50 -1.49 17.31
N SER A 95 2.84 -1.89 16.20
CA SER A 95 3.50 -2.35 15.00
C SER A 95 4.37 -1.25 14.36
N MET A 96 3.85 -0.04 14.22
CA MET A 96 4.61 1.11 13.74
C MET A 96 5.78 1.44 14.66
N LYS A 97 5.57 1.47 15.99
CA LYS A 97 6.63 1.71 16.97
C LYS A 97 7.76 0.70 16.83
N ARG A 98 7.44 -0.60 16.67
CA ARG A 98 8.43 -1.66 16.44
C ARG A 98 9.28 -1.40 15.19
N ILE A 99 8.68 -0.93 14.08
CA ILE A 99 9.42 -0.57 12.86
C ILE A 99 10.39 0.58 13.15
N PHE A 100 9.94 1.64 13.81
CA PHE A 100 10.79 2.79 14.15
C PHE A 100 11.95 2.42 15.06
N ASP A 101 11.72 1.59 16.06
CA ASP A 101 12.78 1.13 16.98
C ASP A 101 13.81 0.26 16.24
N ALA A 102 13.32 -0.61 15.35
CA ALA A 102 14.18 -1.44 14.52
C ALA A 102 15.05 -0.63 13.55
N VAL A 103 14.50 0.41 12.95
CA VAL A 103 15.24 1.32 12.05
C VAL A 103 16.36 2.02 12.78
N LYS A 104 16.10 2.54 14.00
CA LYS A 104 17.12 3.20 14.83
C LYS A 104 18.27 2.27 15.25
N ALA A 105 17.96 0.98 15.44
CA ALA A 105 18.93 -0.03 15.88
C ALA A 105 19.61 -0.77 14.73
N SER A 106 19.33 -0.43 13.48
CA SER A 106 19.81 -1.19 12.32
C SER A 106 21.06 -0.58 11.69
N ASP A 107 22.09 -1.41 11.52
CA ASP A 107 23.32 -1.08 10.80
C ASP A 107 23.22 -1.34 9.28
N ILE A 108 22.15 -2.00 8.85
CA ILE A 108 21.89 -2.31 7.44
C ILE A 108 20.57 -1.67 7.01
N PRO A 109 20.35 -1.47 5.69
CA PRO A 109 19.11 -0.92 5.18
C PRO A 109 17.86 -1.68 5.66
N VAL A 110 16.79 -0.96 5.87
CA VAL A 110 15.48 -1.54 6.25
C VAL A 110 14.52 -1.45 5.07
N LEU A 111 13.90 -2.58 4.75
CA LEU A 111 12.73 -2.67 3.86
C LEU A 111 11.50 -2.81 4.73
N CYS A 112 10.53 -1.92 4.58
CA CYS A 112 9.25 -2.09 5.26
C CYS A 112 8.07 -2.07 4.30
N THR A 113 7.08 -2.93 4.58
CA THR A 113 5.79 -2.98 3.89
C THR A 113 4.67 -2.66 4.86
N ILE A 114 3.85 -1.67 4.54
CA ILE A 114 2.78 -1.16 5.41
C ILE A 114 1.48 -1.19 4.61
N ASP A 115 0.51 -1.96 5.09
CA ASP A 115 -0.80 -2.05 4.46
C ASP A 115 -1.82 -1.29 5.30
N GLU A 116 -2.02 -0.04 4.91
CA GLU A 116 -2.79 1.00 5.59
C GLU A 116 -2.25 1.40 6.97
N VAL A 117 -2.14 2.69 7.18
CA VAL A 117 -1.58 3.28 8.42
C VAL A 117 -2.73 3.83 9.26
N LEU A 118 -2.87 3.36 10.50
CA LEU A 118 -3.77 3.90 11.51
C LEU A 118 -5.25 3.91 11.11
N ARG A 119 -5.80 2.78 10.67
CA ARG A 119 -7.22 2.64 10.29
C ARG A 119 -8.21 2.97 11.43
N GLY A 120 -7.81 2.76 12.66
CA GLY A 120 -8.69 2.77 13.83
C GLY A 120 -9.04 4.16 14.38
N THR A 121 -8.80 5.27 13.65
CA THR A 121 -9.09 6.63 14.11
C THR A 121 -9.86 7.45 13.07
N ASN A 122 -10.26 8.68 13.43
CA ASN A 122 -10.94 9.58 12.50
C ASN A 122 -10.03 9.99 11.32
N THR A 123 -10.64 10.38 10.20
CA THR A 123 -9.93 10.64 8.94
C THR A 123 -8.87 11.73 9.06
N ALA A 124 -9.17 12.85 9.73
CA ALA A 124 -8.22 13.97 9.81
C ALA A 124 -6.97 13.61 10.63
N GLU A 125 -7.17 12.96 11.79
CA GLU A 125 -6.05 12.48 12.63
C GLU A 125 -5.24 11.40 11.92
N ARG A 126 -5.93 10.47 11.24
CA ARG A 126 -5.29 9.41 10.46
C ARG A 126 -4.38 9.99 9.37
N ILE A 127 -4.89 10.89 8.53
CA ILE A 127 -4.11 11.53 7.47
C ILE A 127 -2.91 12.28 8.05
N GLY A 128 -3.11 13.09 9.09
CA GLY A 128 -2.04 13.84 9.73
C GLY A 128 -0.95 12.95 10.32
N ALA A 129 -1.34 11.97 11.12
CA ALA A 129 -0.41 11.05 11.77
C ALA A 129 0.31 10.16 10.74
N SER A 130 -0.42 9.59 9.76
CA SER A 130 0.16 8.76 8.69
C SER A 130 1.17 9.54 7.85
N THR A 131 0.86 10.81 7.50
CA THR A 131 1.77 11.68 6.78
C THR A 131 3.10 11.83 7.52
N GLU A 132 3.06 12.17 8.80
CA GLU A 132 4.29 12.42 9.57
C GLU A 132 5.06 11.13 9.87
N LEU A 133 4.39 10.00 10.10
CA LEU A 133 5.04 8.70 10.26
C LEU A 133 5.78 8.29 8.97
N LEU A 134 5.13 8.39 7.81
CA LEU A 134 5.73 8.04 6.53
C LEU A 134 6.87 8.98 6.14
N LYS A 135 6.75 10.29 6.39
CA LYS A 135 7.86 11.25 6.25
C LYS A 135 9.06 10.89 7.14
N ALA A 136 8.80 10.51 8.37
CA ALA A 136 9.86 10.14 9.31
C ALA A 136 10.60 8.87 8.89
N LEU A 137 9.90 7.87 8.34
CA LEU A 137 10.52 6.65 7.79
C LEU A 137 11.43 6.97 6.61
N SER A 138 10.99 7.78 5.66
CA SER A 138 11.80 8.13 4.49
C SER A 138 13.10 8.86 4.84
N LYS A 139 13.07 9.73 5.85
CA LYS A 139 14.26 10.46 6.36
C LYS A 139 15.31 9.54 6.99
N GLN A 140 14.91 8.38 7.47
CA GLN A 140 15.83 7.41 8.10
C GLN A 140 16.46 6.43 7.11
N GLY A 141 16.30 6.66 5.79
CA GLY A 141 16.90 5.81 4.76
C GLY A 141 16.22 4.43 4.64
N VAL A 142 14.97 4.33 5.06
CA VAL A 142 14.14 3.14 4.90
C VAL A 142 13.61 3.08 3.49
N LEU A 143 13.61 1.91 2.87
CA LEU A 143 12.84 1.65 1.66
C LEU A 143 11.43 1.18 2.07
N CYS A 144 10.47 2.08 2.02
CA CYS A 144 9.10 1.84 2.46
C CYS A 144 8.17 1.66 1.26
N PHE A 145 7.41 0.57 1.26
CA PHE A 145 6.27 0.34 0.38
C PHE A 145 5.02 0.44 1.24
N ALA A 146 4.26 1.51 1.09
CA ALA A 146 3.05 1.76 1.85
C ALA A 146 1.82 1.74 0.94
N ALA A 147 0.76 1.04 1.35
CA ALA A 147 -0.54 1.09 0.69
C ALA A 147 -1.53 1.92 1.52
N THR A 148 -2.38 2.66 0.83
CA THR A 148 -3.42 3.47 1.45
C THR A 148 -4.63 3.64 0.53
N HIS A 149 -5.79 3.91 1.13
CA HIS A 149 -6.97 4.39 0.42
C HIS A 149 -7.18 5.91 0.61
N ASP A 150 -6.39 6.57 1.46
CA ASP A 150 -6.43 8.02 1.68
C ASP A 150 -5.68 8.74 0.56
N MET A 151 -6.43 9.30 -0.38
CA MET A 151 -5.87 9.97 -1.56
C MET A 151 -5.09 11.24 -1.22
N GLU A 152 -5.41 11.87 -0.11
CA GLU A 152 -4.74 13.07 0.40
C GLU A 152 -3.24 12.83 0.65
N LEU A 153 -2.87 11.63 1.09
CA LEU A 153 -1.48 11.25 1.31
C LEU A 153 -0.63 11.34 0.03
N THR A 154 -1.23 11.11 -1.14
CA THR A 154 -0.52 11.23 -2.42
C THR A 154 -0.01 12.63 -2.67
N ASN A 155 -0.73 13.64 -2.21
CA ASN A 155 -0.34 15.05 -2.33
C ASN A 155 0.66 15.47 -1.25
N TYR A 156 0.44 15.05 0.00
CA TYR A 156 1.32 15.42 1.12
C TYR A 156 2.71 14.75 1.07
N LEU A 157 2.81 13.63 0.35
CA LEU A 157 4.05 12.83 0.24
C LEU A 157 4.68 12.84 -1.14
N LYS A 158 4.14 13.57 -2.12
CA LYS A 158 4.54 13.56 -3.54
C LYS A 158 6.03 13.80 -3.81
N ASP A 159 6.70 14.56 -2.94
CA ASP A 159 8.11 14.91 -3.10
C ASP A 159 9.06 13.88 -2.43
N ILE A 160 8.49 12.88 -1.75
CA ILE A 160 9.22 11.93 -0.92
C ILE A 160 8.89 10.48 -1.26
N TYR A 161 7.67 10.21 -1.70
CA TYR A 161 7.16 8.91 -2.13
C TYR A 161 6.79 8.94 -3.60
N ASP A 162 7.26 7.96 -4.35
CA ASP A 162 6.78 7.72 -5.70
C ASP A 162 5.36 7.14 -5.62
N ASN A 163 4.41 7.80 -6.28
CA ASN A 163 3.02 7.36 -6.29
C ASN A 163 2.80 6.31 -7.38
N TYR A 164 2.15 5.23 -7.00
CA TYR A 164 1.67 4.17 -7.89
C TYR A 164 0.26 3.77 -7.50
N HIS A 165 -0.43 3.11 -8.43
CA HIS A 165 -1.77 2.62 -8.14
C HIS A 165 -2.08 1.34 -8.90
N PHE A 166 -3.13 0.66 -8.45
CA PHE A 166 -3.79 -0.41 -9.15
C PHE A 166 -5.16 0.07 -9.62
N GLU A 167 -5.43 -0.14 -10.90
CA GLU A 167 -6.70 0.21 -11.51
C GLU A 167 -7.72 -0.94 -11.39
N GLU A 168 -8.97 -0.56 -11.41
CA GLU A 168 -10.10 -1.43 -11.67
C GLU A 168 -10.72 -1.00 -13.00
N MET A 169 -11.10 -1.96 -13.80
CA MET A 169 -11.79 -1.76 -15.06
C MET A 169 -13.26 -2.14 -14.88
N VAL A 170 -14.14 -1.19 -15.15
CA VAL A 170 -15.59 -1.40 -15.13
C VAL A 170 -16.08 -1.33 -16.58
N ASP A 171 -16.58 -2.44 -17.10
CA ASP A 171 -17.16 -2.55 -18.44
C ASP A 171 -18.61 -3.05 -18.32
N GLY A 172 -19.56 -2.11 -18.40
CA GLY A 172 -20.97 -2.39 -18.07
C GLY A 172 -21.11 -2.90 -16.62
N ASP A 173 -21.69 -4.09 -16.47
CA ASP A 173 -21.90 -4.75 -15.18
C ASP A 173 -20.69 -5.62 -14.74
N GLN A 174 -19.62 -5.67 -15.53
CA GLN A 174 -18.45 -6.47 -15.24
C GLN A 174 -17.33 -5.61 -14.64
N ILE A 175 -16.80 -6.10 -13.52
CA ILE A 175 -15.64 -5.50 -12.84
C ILE A 175 -14.48 -6.47 -13.02
N SER A 176 -13.37 -5.95 -13.51
CA SER A 176 -12.11 -6.69 -13.60
C SER A 176 -10.96 -5.93 -12.95
N PHE A 177 -10.03 -6.69 -12.40
CA PHE A 177 -8.84 -6.16 -11.75
C PHE A 177 -7.60 -6.65 -12.52
N PRO A 178 -6.98 -5.79 -13.34
CA PRO A 178 -5.80 -6.17 -14.13
C PRO A 178 -4.58 -6.52 -13.26
N TYR A 179 -4.57 -6.10 -12.00
CA TYR A 179 -3.47 -6.29 -11.04
C TYR A 179 -2.11 -5.80 -11.55
N ARG A 180 -2.12 -4.80 -12.42
CA ARG A 180 -0.91 -4.17 -12.96
C ARG A 180 -0.59 -2.89 -12.22
N LEU A 181 0.69 -2.75 -11.85
CA LEU A 181 1.22 -1.54 -11.22
C LEU A 181 1.29 -0.41 -12.25
N VAL A 182 0.63 0.71 -11.97
CA VAL A 182 0.57 1.89 -12.83
C VAL A 182 1.21 3.07 -12.09
N ASN A 183 2.00 3.88 -12.80
CA ASN A 183 2.63 5.07 -12.23
C ASN A 183 1.62 6.17 -11.95
N GLY A 184 1.82 6.90 -10.86
CA GLY A 184 0.96 7.99 -10.42
C GLY A 184 -0.14 7.57 -9.43
N PRO A 185 -0.86 8.54 -8.84
CA PRO A 185 -1.95 8.26 -7.91
C PRO A 185 -3.19 7.74 -8.64
N SER A 186 -4.01 6.92 -7.97
CA SER A 186 -5.31 6.53 -8.49
C SER A 186 -6.19 7.76 -8.73
N ARG A 187 -6.93 7.75 -9.83
CA ARG A 187 -7.93 8.79 -10.17
C ARG A 187 -9.37 8.34 -9.93
N GLY A 188 -9.56 7.06 -9.62
CA GLY A 188 -10.87 6.45 -9.55
C GLY A 188 -11.51 6.58 -8.17
N ARG A 189 -12.72 7.11 -8.12
CA ARG A 189 -13.68 6.98 -7.02
C ARG A 189 -14.75 6.01 -7.49
N ASN A 190 -14.45 4.70 -7.41
CA ASN A 190 -15.29 3.69 -8.06
C ASN A 190 -16.29 3.01 -7.12
N ALA A 191 -16.35 3.41 -5.83
CA ALA A 191 -17.24 2.77 -4.87
C ALA A 191 -18.70 2.79 -5.30
N ILE A 192 -19.19 3.91 -5.85
CA ILE A 192 -20.58 4.04 -6.32
C ILE A 192 -20.79 3.24 -7.60
N ARG A 193 -19.83 3.24 -8.53
CA ARG A 193 -19.86 2.39 -9.73
C ARG A 193 -19.87 0.91 -9.39
N LEU A 194 -19.20 0.51 -8.31
CA LEU A 194 -19.28 -0.85 -7.80
C LEU A 194 -20.71 -1.19 -7.34
N LEU A 195 -21.40 -0.28 -6.65
CA LEU A 195 -22.79 -0.48 -6.26
C LEU A 195 -23.69 -0.64 -7.52
N GLU A 196 -23.49 0.16 -8.56
CA GLU A 196 -24.19 0.05 -9.82
C GLU A 196 -23.97 -1.32 -10.48
N ALA A 197 -22.71 -1.75 -10.60
CA ALA A 197 -22.34 -3.03 -11.18
C ALA A 197 -22.86 -4.25 -10.39
N PHE A 198 -23.02 -4.10 -9.06
CA PHE A 198 -23.67 -5.12 -8.21
C PHE A 198 -25.21 -5.07 -8.25
N GLY A 199 -25.81 -4.18 -9.06
CA GLY A 199 -27.25 -4.12 -9.28
C GLY A 199 -28.05 -3.46 -8.16
N PHE A 200 -27.44 -2.56 -7.40
CA PHE A 200 -28.18 -1.73 -6.44
C PHE A 200 -29.14 -0.79 -7.17
N ASP A 201 -30.26 -0.45 -6.52
CA ASP A 201 -31.26 0.42 -7.09
C ASP A 201 -30.70 1.77 -7.51
N ARG A 202 -31.11 2.25 -8.69
CA ARG A 202 -30.67 3.53 -9.25
C ARG A 202 -30.92 4.71 -8.32
N GLU A 203 -31.99 4.70 -7.55
CA GLU A 203 -32.27 5.74 -6.57
C GLU A 203 -31.16 5.85 -5.51
N ILE A 204 -30.60 4.71 -5.08
CA ILE A 204 -29.50 4.66 -4.11
C ILE A 204 -28.22 5.21 -4.73
N THR A 205 -27.88 4.77 -5.94
CA THR A 205 -26.62 5.17 -6.59
C THR A 205 -26.64 6.64 -7.03
N ASP A 206 -27.77 7.14 -7.55
CA ASP A 206 -27.94 8.55 -7.93
C ASP A 206 -27.88 9.47 -6.68
N ASN A 207 -28.47 9.04 -5.56
CA ASN A 207 -28.38 9.78 -4.31
C ASN A 207 -26.95 9.79 -3.77
N ALA A 208 -26.24 8.67 -3.88
CA ALA A 208 -24.83 8.56 -3.46
C ALA A 208 -23.93 9.46 -4.31
N HIS A 209 -24.12 9.54 -5.63
CA HIS A 209 -23.41 10.46 -6.51
C HIS A 209 -23.62 11.91 -6.11
N ARG A 210 -24.88 12.32 -5.95
CA ARG A 210 -25.22 13.71 -5.53
C ARG A 210 -24.62 14.09 -4.17
N LEU A 211 -24.59 13.14 -3.24
CA LEU A 211 -23.99 13.38 -1.93
C LEU A 211 -22.46 13.48 -2.02
N ALA A 212 -21.83 12.62 -2.80
CA ALA A 212 -20.38 12.61 -3.02
C ALA A 212 -19.90 13.91 -3.69
N GLU A 213 -20.68 14.44 -4.65
CA GLU A 213 -20.39 15.73 -5.30
C GLU A 213 -20.47 16.90 -4.31
N LYS A 214 -21.48 16.93 -3.45
CA LYS A 214 -21.59 17.97 -2.42
C LYS A 214 -20.42 17.93 -1.44
N LEU A 215 -20.03 16.76 -0.96
CA LEU A 215 -18.91 16.59 -0.03
C LEU A 215 -17.56 16.98 -0.64
N THR A 216 -17.42 16.88 -1.96
CA THR A 216 -16.19 17.29 -2.67
C THR A 216 -16.18 18.78 -3.02
N GLY A 217 -17.34 19.39 -3.24
CA GLY A 217 -17.48 20.83 -3.52
C GLY A 217 -17.38 21.73 -2.28
N GLU A 218 -17.58 21.19 -1.09
CA GLU A 218 -17.45 21.92 0.18
C GLU A 218 -16.00 22.01 0.70
N GLN A 219 -15.04 21.36 0.02
CA GLN A 219 -13.61 21.37 0.39
C GLN A 219 -12.77 22.32 -0.49
N THR A 220 -13.40 23.15 -1.35
CA THR A 220 -12.79 24.20 -2.12
C THR A 220 -13.10 25.55 -1.55
#